data_17bcbc554fd36fc8ffca55db6c236f21
#
_entry.id   17bcbc554fd36fc8ffca55db6c236f21
#
_cell.length_a   1.000
_cell.length_b   1.000
_cell.length_c   1.000
_cell.angle_alpha   90.00
_cell.angle_beta   90.00
_cell.angle_gamma   90.00
#
_symmetry.space_group_name_H-M   'P 1'
#
loop_
_entity.id
_entity.type
_entity.pdbx_description
1 polymer ?
#
loop_
_entity_poly.entity_id
_entity_poly.type
_entity_poly.pdbx_seq_one_letter_code
_entity_poly.pdbx_strand_id
1 'polypeptide(L)'
;MTKTLSLRSLDIPSIHKFGIGFDNMFDEILRVNAQQANTNYPPYNIIQKNEDEYTISIAVAGFKPEELSITKEQNILVIEGKHADIIEEEEINYLHKGISERNFRREFRLAEHVVGIYSTLEHGILNIHLKREVPEEQKPMTIAINYIK
;
A
#
# COMPACT_ATOMS: atom_id res chain seq x y z
N MET A 1 9.52 -17.03 39.21
CA MET A 1 10.24 -16.16 38.27
C MET A 1 9.40 -16.03 37.01
N THR A 2 8.62 -14.99 36.94
CA THR A 2 7.90 -14.61 35.75
C THR A 2 8.89 -14.01 34.76
N LYS A 3 9.26 -14.75 33.73
CA LYS A 3 9.86 -14.17 32.54
C LYS A 3 8.80 -13.27 31.90
N THR A 4 8.86 -12.02 32.21
CA THR A 4 8.28 -11.00 31.34
C THR A 4 8.91 -11.20 29.98
N LEU A 5 8.16 -11.79 29.07
CA LEU A 5 8.40 -11.62 27.65
C LEU A 5 8.29 -10.11 27.41
N SER A 6 9.44 -9.44 27.53
CA SER A 6 9.53 -8.13 26.95
C SER A 6 9.17 -8.34 25.48
N LEU A 7 8.08 -7.79 25.06
CA LEU A 7 7.87 -7.35 23.69
C LEU A 7 9.05 -6.41 23.38
N ARG A 8 10.22 -7.03 23.15
CA ARG A 8 11.32 -6.35 22.50
C ARG A 8 10.77 -6.00 21.12
N SER A 9 10.05 -4.91 21.18
CA SER A 9 10.19 -3.89 20.18
C SER A 9 10.27 -4.48 18.78
N LEU A 10 9.15 -4.74 18.18
CA LEU A 10 8.99 -4.15 16.86
C LEU A 10 9.62 -2.76 17.01
N ASP A 11 10.72 -2.57 16.31
CA ASP A 11 11.50 -1.34 16.38
C ASP A 11 10.64 -0.22 15.82
N ILE A 12 9.70 0.24 16.66
CA ILE A 12 8.76 1.32 16.37
C ILE A 12 9.51 2.58 15.89
N PRO A 13 10.75 2.87 16.35
CA PRO A 13 11.53 3.95 15.76
C PRO A 13 11.82 3.80 14.28
N SER A 14 11.90 2.59 13.77
CA SER A 14 12.11 2.38 12.34
C SER A 14 10.87 2.70 11.51
N ILE A 15 9.69 2.45 12.08
CA ILE A 15 8.41 2.80 11.43
C ILE A 15 8.23 4.31 11.38
N HIS A 16 8.61 5.02 12.42
CA HIS A 16 8.58 6.48 12.42
C HIS A 16 9.54 7.14 11.42
N LYS A 17 10.61 6.44 11.01
CA LYS A 17 11.49 6.90 9.94
C LYS A 17 10.86 6.84 8.56
N PHE A 18 9.80 6.07 8.38
CA PHE A 18 9.10 5.97 7.09
C PHE A 18 8.13 7.12 6.86
N GLY A 19 8.05 8.09 7.77
CA GLY A 19 7.30 9.06 7.28
C GLY A 19 6.57 10.15 7.91
N ILE A 20 7.12 11.22 7.85
CA ILE A 20 6.38 12.47 7.87
C ILE A 20 5.39 12.44 6.69
N GLY A 21 4.15 12.08 7.00
CA GLY A 21 3.04 12.01 6.05
C GLY A 21 2.49 10.61 5.76
N PHE A 22 3.11 9.55 6.26
CA PHE A 22 2.66 8.17 6.14
C PHE A 22 2.39 7.45 7.48
N ASP A 23 2.58 8.11 8.61
CA ASP A 23 2.41 7.52 9.94
C ASP A 23 1.02 6.88 10.10
N ASN A 24 -0.01 7.60 9.68
CA ASN A 24 -1.38 7.11 9.73
C ASN A 24 -1.68 6.00 8.70
N MET A 25 -0.96 5.96 7.59
CA MET A 25 -1.11 4.93 6.58
C MET A 25 -0.63 3.58 7.09
N PHE A 26 0.51 3.54 7.79
CA PHE A 26 1.02 2.30 8.36
C PHE A 26 0.13 1.76 9.46
N ASP A 27 -0.33 2.62 10.36
CA ASP A 27 -1.25 2.23 11.42
C ASP A 27 -2.57 1.68 10.88
N GLU A 28 -3.10 2.28 9.83
CA GLU A 28 -4.33 1.83 9.21
C GLU A 28 -4.13 0.54 8.38
N ILE A 29 -3.00 0.39 7.70
CA ILE A 29 -2.64 -0.86 7.02
C ILE A 29 -2.52 -2.00 8.03
N LEU A 30 -1.89 -1.77 9.16
CA LEU A 30 -1.77 -2.75 10.23
C LEU A 30 -3.13 -3.09 10.84
N ARG A 31 -4.01 -2.11 11.03
CA ARG A 31 -5.38 -2.32 11.54
C ARG A 31 -6.26 -3.09 10.55
N VAL A 32 -6.23 -2.71 9.29
CA VAL A 32 -7.02 -3.40 8.25
C VAL A 32 -6.52 -4.83 8.06
N ASN A 33 -5.21 -5.05 8.11
CA ASN A 33 -4.65 -6.39 8.08
C ASN A 33 -4.98 -7.21 9.34
N ALA A 34 -5.07 -6.59 10.50
CA ALA A 34 -5.48 -7.25 11.73
C ALA A 34 -6.97 -7.63 11.74
N GLN A 35 -7.82 -6.84 11.10
CA GLN A 35 -9.25 -7.13 10.98
C GLN A 35 -9.57 -8.11 9.84
N GLN A 36 -8.75 -8.13 8.80
CA GLN A 36 -8.82 -9.14 7.73
C GLN A 36 -7.96 -10.36 8.07
N ALA A 37 -8.10 -10.86 9.26
CA ALA A 37 -7.21 -11.78 9.99
C ALA A 37 -6.79 -13.08 9.29
N ASN A 38 -7.01 -13.26 7.99
CA ASN A 38 -6.62 -14.51 7.31
C ASN A 38 -6.19 -14.40 5.85
N THR A 39 -6.00 -13.23 5.30
CA THR A 39 -5.57 -13.17 3.90
C THR A 39 -4.46 -12.14 3.68
N ASN A 40 -3.22 -12.59 3.83
CA ASN A 40 -2.07 -11.88 3.25
C ASN A 40 -2.07 -11.94 1.71
N TYR A 41 -3.25 -12.10 1.11
CA TYR A 41 -3.42 -12.19 -0.32
C TYR A 41 -4.13 -10.94 -0.87
N PRO A 42 -3.64 -10.40 -1.98
CA PRO A 42 -2.35 -10.71 -2.59
C PRO A 42 -1.18 -10.10 -1.79
N PRO A 43 0.01 -10.74 -1.82
CA PRO A 43 1.20 -10.15 -1.19
C PRO A 43 1.56 -8.84 -1.88
N TYR A 44 2.07 -7.90 -1.09
CA TYR A 44 2.44 -6.58 -1.59
C TYR A 44 3.66 -6.01 -0.86
N ASN A 45 4.32 -5.08 -1.50
CA ASN A 45 5.38 -4.27 -0.94
C ASN A 45 4.99 -2.79 -1.00
N ILE A 46 5.43 -2.02 -0.03
CA ILE A 46 5.40 -0.56 -0.07
C ILE A 46 6.84 -0.08 -0.08
N ILE A 47 7.21 0.63 -1.12
CA ILE A 47 8.57 1.10 -1.38
C ILE A 47 8.56 2.62 -1.33
N GLN A 48 9.41 3.20 -0.50
CA GLN A 48 9.69 4.63 -0.53
C GLN A 48 10.94 4.87 -1.37
N LYS A 49 10.81 5.64 -2.43
CA LYS A 49 11.93 6.03 -3.30
C LYS A 49 12.66 7.26 -2.80
N ASN A 50 11.91 8.23 -2.33
CA ASN A 50 12.39 9.46 -1.71
C ASN A 50 11.30 10.01 -0.77
N GLU A 51 11.49 11.22 -0.25
CA GLU A 51 10.56 11.80 0.71
C GLU A 51 9.12 11.95 0.20
N ASP A 52 8.96 12.09 -1.11
CA ASP A 52 7.67 12.37 -1.74
C ASP A 52 7.18 11.29 -2.70
N GLU A 53 7.97 10.26 -2.99
CA GLU A 53 7.62 9.24 -3.96
C GLU A 53 7.58 7.84 -3.36
N TYR A 54 6.47 7.16 -3.62
CA TYR A 54 6.20 5.82 -3.12
C TYR A 54 5.72 4.91 -4.23
N THR A 55 5.94 3.63 -4.06
CA THR A 55 5.42 2.61 -4.96
C THR A 55 4.80 1.48 -4.15
N ILE A 56 3.57 1.14 -4.46
CA ILE A 56 2.92 -0.08 -3.97
C ILE A 56 3.06 -1.13 -5.06
N SER A 57 3.69 -2.25 -4.75
CA SER A 57 3.88 -3.38 -5.66
C SER A 57 3.05 -4.55 -5.16
N ILE A 58 2.14 -5.04 -5.99
CA ILE A 58 1.20 -6.10 -5.63
C ILE A 58 1.41 -7.29 -6.58
N ALA A 59 1.56 -8.47 -6.03
CA ALA A 59 1.68 -9.70 -6.81
C ALA A 59 0.29 -10.13 -7.31
N VAL A 60 0.04 -9.97 -8.60
CA VAL A 60 -1.24 -10.23 -9.26
C VAL A 60 -1.10 -11.21 -10.42
N ALA A 61 -0.17 -12.16 -10.30
CA ALA A 61 0.00 -13.20 -11.30
C ALA A 61 -1.32 -13.94 -11.57
N GLY A 62 -1.64 -14.16 -12.83
CA GLY A 62 -2.89 -14.78 -13.25
C GLY A 62 -4.03 -13.81 -13.57
N PHE A 63 -3.91 -12.53 -13.21
CA PHE A 63 -4.89 -11.50 -13.56
C PHE A 63 -4.53 -10.81 -14.88
N LYS A 64 -5.54 -10.60 -15.70
CA LYS A 64 -5.44 -9.75 -16.90
C LYS A 64 -5.62 -8.28 -16.51
N PRO A 65 -5.11 -7.34 -17.30
CA PRO A 65 -5.29 -5.91 -17.02
C PRO A 65 -6.75 -5.49 -16.84
N GLU A 66 -7.66 -6.05 -17.64
CA GLU A 66 -9.10 -5.77 -17.58
C GLU A 66 -9.81 -6.34 -16.34
N GLU A 67 -9.16 -7.26 -15.64
CA GLU A 67 -9.66 -7.85 -14.39
C GLU A 67 -9.21 -7.08 -13.14
N LEU A 68 -8.33 -6.12 -13.32
CA LEU A 68 -7.79 -5.27 -12.28
C LEU A 68 -8.39 -3.87 -12.32
N SER A 69 -8.70 -3.32 -11.18
CA SER A 69 -9.13 -1.94 -11.05
C SER A 69 -8.43 -1.23 -9.91
N ILE A 70 -8.12 0.03 -10.12
CA ILE A 70 -7.53 0.92 -9.13
C ILE A 70 -8.42 2.16 -9.04
N THR A 71 -8.93 2.43 -7.85
CA THR A 71 -9.77 3.58 -7.59
C THR A 71 -9.24 4.35 -6.40
N LYS A 72 -9.11 5.66 -6.55
CA LYS A 72 -8.81 6.55 -5.43
C LYS A 72 -10.03 7.38 -5.12
N GLU A 73 -10.52 7.27 -3.91
CA GLU A 73 -11.63 8.05 -3.40
C GLU A 73 -11.17 8.76 -2.13
N GLN A 74 -11.13 10.08 -2.19
CA GLN A 74 -10.53 10.90 -1.13
C GLN A 74 -9.11 10.44 -0.80
N ASN A 75 -8.88 9.93 0.39
CA ASN A 75 -7.60 9.43 0.86
C ASN A 75 -7.51 7.89 0.90
N ILE A 76 -8.46 7.21 0.26
CA ILE A 76 -8.48 5.75 0.19
C ILE A 76 -8.16 5.31 -1.23
N LEU A 77 -7.15 4.48 -1.36
CA LEU A 77 -6.80 3.79 -2.59
C LEU A 77 -7.33 2.36 -2.52
N VAL A 78 -8.19 2.00 -3.45
CA VAL A 78 -8.81 0.68 -3.53
C VAL A 78 -8.26 -0.05 -4.75
N ILE A 79 -7.75 -1.24 -4.54
CA ILE A 79 -7.28 -2.12 -5.60
C ILE A 79 -8.12 -3.39 -5.55
N GLU A 80 -8.73 -3.72 -6.67
CA GLU A 80 -9.55 -4.92 -6.81
C GLU A 80 -9.06 -5.78 -7.98
N GLY A 81 -9.08 -7.07 -7.78
CA GLY A 81 -8.92 -8.07 -8.83
C GLY A 81 -10.14 -8.99 -8.84
N LYS A 82 -10.79 -9.09 -9.99
CA LYS A 82 -11.96 -9.95 -10.21
C LYS A 82 -11.79 -10.70 -11.50
N HIS A 83 -11.80 -12.03 -11.41
CA HIS A 83 -11.84 -12.85 -12.60
C HIS A 83 -13.22 -12.73 -13.28
N ALA A 84 -13.21 -12.49 -14.58
CA ALA A 84 -14.42 -12.28 -15.37
C ALA A 84 -15.27 -13.54 -15.52
N ASP A 85 -14.65 -14.71 -15.53
CA ASP A 85 -15.31 -15.99 -15.65
C ASP A 85 -14.95 -16.89 -14.47
N ILE A 86 -15.92 -17.18 -13.63
CA ILE A 86 -15.91 -18.42 -12.88
C ILE A 86 -16.31 -19.48 -13.91
N ILE A 87 -15.37 -19.90 -14.74
CA ILE A 87 -15.53 -21.16 -15.45
C ILE A 87 -15.63 -22.19 -14.35
N GLU A 88 -16.73 -22.93 -14.30
CA GLU A 88 -16.83 -24.10 -13.46
C GLU A 88 -15.51 -24.85 -13.63
N GLU A 89 -14.70 -24.87 -12.58
CA GLU A 89 -13.42 -25.55 -12.63
C GLU A 89 -13.73 -26.99 -13.00
N GLU A 90 -13.36 -27.38 -14.22
CA GLU A 90 -13.16 -28.81 -14.50
C GLU A 90 -12.36 -29.32 -13.31
N GLU A 91 -12.73 -30.46 -12.75
CA GLU A 91 -12.10 -31.03 -11.54
C GLU A 91 -10.59 -31.12 -11.72
N ILE A 92 -9.89 -29.98 -11.48
CA ILE A 92 -8.45 -29.92 -11.54
C ILE A 92 -7.93 -30.51 -10.24
N ASN A 93 -7.27 -31.65 -10.34
CA ASN A 93 -6.64 -32.27 -9.19
C ASN A 93 -5.25 -31.68 -8.96
N TYR A 94 -5.13 -30.73 -8.04
CA TYR A 94 -3.85 -30.19 -7.63
C TYR A 94 -3.12 -31.15 -6.68
N LEU A 95 -1.93 -31.60 -7.04
CA LEU A 95 -1.04 -32.27 -6.10
C LEU A 95 -0.48 -31.30 -5.06
N HIS A 96 -0.28 -30.05 -5.45
CA HIS A 96 0.09 -28.94 -4.58
C HIS A 96 -0.44 -27.64 -5.18
N LYS A 97 -1.14 -26.84 -4.38
CA LYS A 97 -1.63 -25.52 -4.78
C LYS A 97 -0.98 -24.44 -3.93
N GLY A 98 0.05 -23.80 -4.46
CA GLY A 98 0.78 -22.70 -3.80
C GLY A 98 0.43 -21.33 -4.34
N ILE A 99 -0.15 -21.26 -5.55
CA ILE A 99 -0.57 -19.99 -6.18
C ILE A 99 -2.08 -19.89 -6.09
N SER A 100 -2.53 -18.80 -5.46
CA SER A 100 -3.96 -18.51 -5.33
C SER A 100 -4.36 -17.43 -6.33
N GLU A 101 -5.27 -17.76 -7.23
CA GLU A 101 -5.84 -16.83 -8.23
C GLU A 101 -7.28 -16.49 -7.83
N ARG A 102 -7.47 -15.91 -6.67
CA ARG A 102 -8.79 -15.57 -6.16
C ARG A 102 -9.06 -14.07 -6.23
N ASN A 103 -10.32 -13.72 -6.32
CA ASN A 103 -10.75 -12.34 -6.26
C ASN A 103 -10.27 -11.69 -4.96
N PHE A 104 -9.86 -10.44 -5.04
CA PHE A 104 -9.40 -9.68 -3.90
C PHE A 104 -9.86 -8.23 -3.95
N ARG A 105 -9.84 -7.60 -2.78
CA ARG A 105 -10.00 -6.17 -2.59
C ARG A 105 -8.99 -5.73 -1.51
N ARG A 106 -8.17 -4.77 -1.86
CA ARG A 106 -7.20 -4.14 -0.95
C ARG A 106 -7.49 -2.65 -0.85
N GLU A 107 -7.44 -2.16 0.36
CA GLU A 107 -7.60 -0.74 0.64
C GLU A 107 -6.35 -0.21 1.33
N PHE A 108 -5.88 0.93 0.84
CA PHE A 108 -4.76 1.65 1.44
C PHE A 108 -5.22 3.07 1.76
N ARG A 109 -5.05 3.47 3.01
CA ARG A 109 -5.28 4.85 3.38
C ARG A 109 -4.03 5.68 3.08
N LEU A 110 -4.19 6.70 2.26
CA LEU A 110 -3.14 7.62 1.88
C LEU A 110 -3.11 8.81 2.84
N ALA A 111 -1.90 9.35 3.09
CA ALA A 111 -1.77 10.63 3.77
C ALA A 111 -2.33 11.77 2.91
N GLU A 112 -2.53 12.92 3.52
CA GLU A 112 -2.92 14.12 2.80
C GLU A 112 -1.90 14.46 1.70
N HIS A 113 -2.39 15.00 0.61
CA HIS A 113 -1.59 15.40 -0.56
C HIS A 113 -0.91 14.25 -1.32
N VAL A 114 -1.18 13.00 -0.98
CA VAL A 114 -0.72 11.88 -1.79
C VAL A 114 -1.66 11.66 -2.95
N VAL A 115 -1.12 11.68 -4.15
CA VAL A 115 -1.84 11.47 -5.41
C VAL A 115 -1.31 10.23 -6.12
N GLY A 116 -2.19 9.50 -6.77
CA GLY A 116 -1.80 8.43 -7.68
C GLY A 116 -1.36 9.05 -9.01
N ILE A 117 -0.16 8.71 -9.47
CA ILE A 117 0.37 9.27 -10.71
C ILE A 117 0.07 8.34 -11.88
N TYR A 118 0.45 7.09 -11.74
CA TYR A 118 0.25 6.06 -12.75
C TYR A 118 0.46 4.66 -12.17
N SER A 119 0.06 3.67 -12.92
CA SER A 119 0.31 2.27 -12.60
C SER A 119 0.89 1.52 -13.80
N THR A 120 1.66 0.49 -13.52
CA THR A 120 2.21 -0.43 -14.52
C THR A 120 1.94 -1.86 -14.10
N LEU A 121 1.64 -2.72 -15.06
CA LEU A 121 1.54 -4.16 -14.85
C LEU A 121 2.63 -4.83 -15.66
N GLU A 122 3.57 -5.45 -14.98
CA GLU A 122 4.72 -6.08 -15.60
C GLU A 122 5.10 -7.35 -14.84
N HIS A 123 5.31 -8.43 -15.58
CA HIS A 123 5.72 -9.73 -15.01
C HIS A 123 4.84 -10.23 -13.84
N GLY A 124 3.53 -9.96 -13.89
CA GLY A 124 2.60 -10.34 -12.83
C GLY A 124 2.65 -9.46 -11.58
N ILE A 125 3.35 -8.33 -11.64
CA ILE A 125 3.42 -7.35 -10.57
C ILE A 125 2.71 -6.07 -11.01
N LEU A 126 1.72 -5.65 -10.23
CA LEU A 126 1.07 -4.36 -10.38
C LEU A 126 1.82 -3.34 -9.53
N ASN A 127 2.44 -2.37 -10.16
CA ASN A 127 3.11 -1.27 -9.49
C ASN A 127 2.26 -0.01 -9.58
N ILE A 128 1.95 0.58 -8.44
CA ILE A 128 1.19 1.82 -8.33
C ILE A 128 2.13 2.89 -7.79
N HIS A 129 2.39 3.89 -8.62
CA HIS A 129 3.29 4.99 -8.29
C HIS A 129 2.49 6.13 -7.69
N LEU A 130 2.90 6.54 -6.50
CA LEU A 130 2.27 7.59 -5.72
C LEU A 130 3.28 8.72 -5.48
N LYS A 131 2.78 9.94 -5.45
CA LYS A 131 3.58 11.11 -5.12
C LYS A 131 2.84 11.98 -4.11
N ARG A 132 3.57 12.52 -3.16
CA ARG A 132 3.06 13.55 -2.28
C ARG A 132 3.30 14.92 -2.88
N GLU A 133 2.24 15.67 -3.08
CA GLU A 133 2.27 17.04 -3.61
C GLU A 133 1.71 17.99 -2.57
N VAL A 134 2.59 18.62 -1.78
CA VAL A 134 2.17 19.63 -0.82
C VAL A 134 1.97 20.94 -1.56
N PRO A 135 0.79 21.60 -1.43
CA PRO A 135 0.57 22.91 -2.01
C PRO A 135 1.63 23.93 -1.55
N GLU A 136 2.06 24.84 -2.45
CA GLU A 136 3.05 25.86 -2.14
C GLU A 136 2.67 26.71 -0.91
N GLU A 137 1.38 26.94 -0.71
CA GLU A 137 0.82 27.69 0.42
C GLU A 137 1.07 27.02 1.78
N GLN A 138 1.31 25.70 1.79
CA GLN A 138 1.54 24.91 3.01
C GLN A 138 3.02 24.54 3.20
N LYS A 139 3.87 24.89 2.27
CA LYS A 139 5.32 24.68 2.41
C LYS A 139 5.93 25.69 3.38
N PRO A 140 6.95 25.30 4.15
CA PRO A 140 7.69 26.23 4.97
C PRO A 140 8.21 27.39 4.14
N MET A 141 7.94 28.61 4.57
CA MET A 141 8.40 29.83 3.92
C MET A 141 9.43 30.52 4.79
N THR A 142 10.54 30.87 4.21
CA THR A 142 11.56 31.69 4.88
C THR A 142 11.18 33.16 4.79
N ILE A 143 11.03 33.79 5.95
CA ILE A 143 10.74 35.22 6.01
C ILE A 143 12.07 35.96 6.18
N ALA A 144 12.33 36.89 5.29
CA ALA A 144 13.54 37.74 5.39
C ALA A 144 13.47 38.69 6.59
N ILE A 145 14.55 38.76 7.33
CA ILE A 145 14.69 39.71 8.43
C ILE A 145 15.34 41.00 7.89
N ASN A 146 14.58 42.04 7.85
CA ASN A 146 15.10 43.36 7.48
C ASN A 146 15.66 44.07 8.71
N TYR A 147 16.95 44.32 8.69
CA TYR A 147 17.59 45.10 9.77
C TYR A 147 17.38 46.59 9.54
N ILE A 148 16.74 47.22 10.48
CA ILE A 148 16.52 48.68 10.48
C ILE A 148 17.52 49.28 11.45
N LYS A 149 18.38 50.15 10.93
CA LYS A 149 19.32 50.90 11.75
C LYS A 149 18.64 51.98 12.59
#